data_6fb29ce7ac0bf7b2d789bd0fa7f434cb
#
_entry.id   6fb29ce7ac0bf7b2d789bd0fa7f434cb
#
_cell.length_a   1.000
_cell.length_b   1.000
_cell.length_c   1.000
_cell.angle_alpha   90.00
_cell.angle_beta   90.00
_cell.angle_gamma   90.00
#
_symmetry.space_group_name_H-M   'P 1'
#
loop_
_entity.id
_entity.type
_entity.pdbx_description
1 polymer ?
#
loop_
_entity_poly.entity_id
_entity_poly.type
_entity_poly.pdbx_seq_one_letter_code
_entity_poly.pdbx_strand_id
1 'polypeptide(L)'
;QQTGIDAATVSEKPVVASHSGAHALSGHPRCKKDEVIRAIVDKGGTVGVCCISAFLGGSGDINAFLDHIDYIADKFGTESVTIGTDRAYVPPRDAEERRKIPRRGASRIRFEGFWQPDDPLKDPKWRDERMQQSLAWTNWPLLTVGMVQRGYSDDDIQKILGGNILRVAREVFPDIP
;
A
#
# COMPACT_ATOMS: atom_id res chain seq x y z
N GLN A 1 2.73 -5.72 -14.20
CA GLN A 1 1.70 -6.70 -13.84
C GLN A 1 2.24 -8.14 -14.04
N GLN A 2 2.77 -8.48 -15.23
CA GLN A 2 3.26 -9.84 -15.50
C GLN A 2 4.28 -10.34 -14.47
N THR A 3 5.26 -9.53 -14.11
CA THR A 3 6.26 -9.86 -13.07
C THR A 3 5.62 -10.31 -11.74
N GLY A 4 4.47 -9.75 -11.37
CA GLY A 4 3.75 -10.17 -10.14
C GLY A 4 3.15 -11.58 -10.27
N ILE A 5 2.62 -11.90 -11.44
CA ILE A 5 2.10 -13.26 -11.76
C ILE A 5 3.27 -14.25 -11.79
N ASP A 6 4.35 -13.91 -12.48
CA ASP A 6 5.53 -14.76 -12.61
C ASP A 6 6.13 -15.05 -11.21
N ALA A 7 6.25 -14.02 -10.35
CA ALA A 7 6.73 -14.18 -8.99
C ALA A 7 5.83 -15.12 -8.17
N ALA A 8 4.51 -14.97 -8.25
CA ALA A 8 3.58 -15.86 -7.57
C ALA A 8 3.63 -17.29 -8.12
N THR A 9 3.87 -17.44 -9.43
CA THR A 9 3.94 -18.76 -10.07
C THR A 9 5.19 -19.55 -9.65
N VAL A 10 6.36 -18.88 -9.61
CA VAL A 10 7.63 -19.57 -9.33
C VAL A 10 7.93 -19.70 -7.83
N SER A 11 7.30 -18.89 -6.99
CA SER A 11 7.52 -18.92 -5.54
C SER A 11 6.91 -20.17 -4.92
N GLU A 12 7.66 -20.83 -4.05
CA GLU A 12 7.17 -21.92 -3.18
C GLU A 12 6.50 -21.39 -1.90
N LYS A 13 6.66 -20.11 -1.61
CA LYS A 13 6.15 -19.42 -0.41
C LYS A 13 5.19 -18.31 -0.79
N PRO A 14 4.35 -17.83 0.14
CA PRO A 14 3.48 -16.70 -0.09
C PRO A 14 4.21 -15.48 -0.63
N VAL A 15 3.60 -14.79 -1.59
CA VAL A 15 4.11 -13.55 -2.19
C VAL A 15 3.32 -12.37 -1.65
N VAL A 16 4.00 -11.29 -1.29
CA VAL A 16 3.37 -10.09 -0.74
C VAL A 16 3.58 -8.90 -1.68
N ALA A 17 2.48 -8.25 -2.07
CA ALA A 17 2.54 -6.89 -2.60
C ALA A 17 2.50 -5.92 -1.43
N SER A 18 3.66 -5.58 -0.85
CA SER A 18 3.77 -4.91 0.44
C SER A 18 3.11 -3.52 0.51
N HIS A 19 3.09 -2.76 -0.59
CA HIS A 19 2.49 -1.42 -0.69
C HIS A 19 1.99 -1.17 -2.11
N SER A 20 0.69 -1.23 -2.31
CA SER A 20 0.05 -1.18 -3.63
C SER A 20 -1.40 -0.68 -3.50
N GLY A 21 -2.31 -1.24 -4.26
CA GLY A 21 -3.75 -1.03 -4.25
C GLY A 21 -4.40 -1.81 -5.40
N ALA A 22 -5.70 -1.65 -5.57
CA ALA A 22 -6.46 -2.25 -6.66
C ALA A 22 -6.43 -1.35 -7.91
N HIS A 23 -5.89 -1.85 -9.02
CA HIS A 23 -5.84 -1.12 -10.28
C HIS A 23 -7.22 -0.73 -10.80
N ALA A 24 -8.24 -1.54 -10.51
CA ALA A 24 -9.61 -1.27 -10.92
C ALA A 24 -10.16 0.07 -10.41
N LEU A 25 -9.67 0.57 -9.26
CA LEU A 25 -10.14 1.83 -8.67
C LEU A 25 -9.37 3.05 -9.17
N SER A 26 -8.07 2.92 -9.47
CA SER A 26 -7.24 4.08 -9.78
C SER A 26 -6.66 4.08 -11.20
N GLY A 27 -6.60 2.92 -11.85
CA GLY A 27 -5.91 2.76 -13.13
C GLY A 27 -4.38 2.91 -13.06
N HIS A 28 -3.83 3.24 -11.87
CA HIS A 28 -2.40 3.50 -11.74
C HIS A 28 -1.56 2.22 -11.89
N PRO A 29 -0.45 2.23 -12.66
CA PRO A 29 0.35 1.02 -12.95
C PRO A 29 1.02 0.41 -11.70
N ARG A 30 1.16 1.15 -10.60
CA ARG A 30 1.64 0.63 -9.30
C ARG A 30 0.60 -0.24 -8.60
N CYS A 31 -0.69 -0.01 -8.87
CA CYS A 31 -1.77 -0.85 -8.35
C CYS A 31 -1.86 -2.17 -9.11
N LYS A 32 -2.32 -3.21 -8.45
CA LYS A 32 -2.40 -4.56 -9.01
C LYS A 32 -3.73 -4.76 -9.72
N LYS A 33 -3.68 -5.33 -10.93
CA LYS A 33 -4.87 -5.84 -11.60
C LYS A 33 -5.37 -7.09 -10.87
N ASP A 34 -6.64 -7.42 -11.09
CA ASP A 34 -7.30 -8.53 -10.41
C ASP A 34 -6.62 -9.88 -10.64
N GLU A 35 -6.13 -10.12 -11.86
CA GLU A 35 -5.37 -11.34 -12.15
C GLU A 35 -4.08 -11.46 -11.33
N VAL A 36 -3.44 -10.32 -11.03
CA VAL A 36 -2.23 -10.30 -10.19
C VAL A 36 -2.59 -10.49 -8.71
N ILE A 37 -3.67 -9.83 -8.26
CA ILE A 37 -4.17 -10.01 -6.88
C ILE A 37 -4.54 -11.48 -6.68
N ARG A 38 -5.27 -12.07 -7.63
CA ARG A 38 -5.67 -13.49 -7.58
C ARG A 38 -4.44 -14.40 -7.47
N ALA A 39 -3.43 -14.21 -8.31
CA ALA A 39 -2.21 -15.02 -8.27
C ALA A 39 -1.47 -14.93 -6.93
N ILE A 40 -1.44 -13.72 -6.31
CA ILE A 40 -0.86 -13.50 -4.99
C ILE A 40 -1.67 -14.25 -3.91
N VAL A 41 -2.99 -14.10 -3.94
CA VAL A 41 -3.91 -14.69 -2.95
C VAL A 41 -3.94 -16.23 -3.03
N ASP A 42 -3.99 -16.78 -4.23
CA ASP A 42 -3.97 -18.24 -4.45
C ASP A 42 -2.68 -18.88 -3.92
N LYS A 43 -1.61 -18.05 -3.75
CA LYS A 43 -0.33 -18.44 -3.12
C LYS A 43 -0.30 -18.21 -1.60
N GLY A 44 -1.42 -17.85 -0.98
CA GLY A 44 -1.51 -17.53 0.44
C GLY A 44 -0.96 -16.14 0.80
N GLY A 45 -0.63 -15.31 -0.20
CA GLY A 45 -0.08 -13.98 -0.02
C GLY A 45 -1.12 -12.89 0.28
N THR A 46 -0.65 -11.64 0.35
CA THR A 46 -1.47 -10.47 0.67
C THR A 46 -1.11 -9.25 -0.17
N VAL A 47 -2.05 -8.32 -0.27
CA VAL A 47 -1.87 -7.02 -0.90
C VAL A 47 -2.01 -5.91 0.13
N GLY A 48 -0.93 -5.19 0.40
CA GLY A 48 -0.90 -4.02 1.27
C GLY A 48 -1.39 -2.77 0.53
N VAL A 49 -2.41 -2.11 1.08
CA VAL A 49 -2.89 -0.83 0.55
C VAL A 49 -1.95 0.28 1.00
N CYS A 50 -1.48 1.11 0.05
CA CYS A 50 -0.54 2.21 0.34
C CYS A 50 -1.25 3.54 0.61
N CYS A 51 -0.54 4.45 1.28
CA CYS A 51 -1.02 5.81 1.59
C CYS A 51 -0.49 6.86 0.59
N ILE A 52 -0.38 6.51 -0.68
CA ILE A 52 0.05 7.42 -1.74
C ILE A 52 -1.17 7.88 -2.53
N SER A 53 -1.59 9.12 -2.34
CA SER A 53 -2.82 9.70 -2.91
C SER A 53 -2.98 9.44 -4.41
N ALA A 54 -1.91 9.62 -5.19
CA ALA A 54 -1.94 9.38 -6.63
C ALA A 54 -2.14 7.90 -7.00
N PHE A 55 -1.69 6.96 -6.15
CA PHE A 55 -1.91 5.52 -6.38
C PHE A 55 -3.33 5.10 -6.00
N LEU A 56 -3.89 5.73 -4.97
CA LEU A 56 -5.26 5.49 -4.57
C LEU A 56 -6.28 6.02 -5.59
N GLY A 57 -5.97 7.14 -6.25
CA GLY A 57 -6.94 7.79 -7.12
C GLY A 57 -8.17 8.30 -6.35
N GLY A 58 -9.30 8.48 -7.00
CA GLY A 58 -10.54 8.92 -6.36
C GLY A 58 -10.36 10.23 -5.58
N SER A 59 -10.76 10.23 -4.29
CA SER A 59 -10.54 11.35 -3.37
C SER A 59 -9.07 11.49 -2.92
N GLY A 60 -8.26 10.46 -3.10
CA GLY A 60 -6.84 10.43 -2.74
C GLY A 60 -6.54 10.53 -1.24
N ASP A 61 -7.57 10.43 -0.40
CA ASP A 61 -7.51 10.54 1.05
C ASP A 61 -7.79 9.19 1.74
N ILE A 62 -8.07 9.23 3.04
CA ILE A 62 -8.38 8.04 3.83
C ILE A 62 -9.61 7.28 3.31
N ASN A 63 -10.59 7.96 2.68
CA ASN A 63 -11.75 7.27 2.12
C ASN A 63 -11.34 6.45 0.90
N ALA A 64 -10.52 7.01 -0.01
CA ALA A 64 -9.98 6.25 -1.13
C ALA A 64 -9.13 5.06 -0.64
N PHE A 65 -8.37 5.22 0.45
CA PHE A 65 -7.64 4.12 1.06
C PHE A 65 -8.57 2.99 1.51
N LEU A 66 -9.65 3.34 2.21
CA LEU A 66 -10.66 2.38 2.68
C LEU A 66 -11.41 1.73 1.52
N ASP A 67 -11.68 2.46 0.41
CA ASP A 67 -12.28 1.91 -0.80
C ASP A 67 -11.42 0.79 -1.42
N HIS A 68 -10.10 0.95 -1.38
CA HIS A 68 -9.18 -0.11 -1.80
C HIS A 68 -9.21 -1.34 -0.87
N ILE A 69 -9.35 -1.12 0.44
CA ILE A 69 -9.54 -2.22 1.40
C ILE A 69 -10.82 -2.96 1.06
N ASP A 70 -11.95 -2.25 0.93
CA ASP A 70 -13.26 -2.85 0.60
C ASP A 70 -13.18 -3.66 -0.69
N TYR A 71 -12.64 -3.07 -1.76
CA TYR A 71 -12.52 -3.75 -3.04
C TYR A 71 -11.77 -5.07 -2.97
N ILE A 72 -10.64 -5.08 -2.26
CA ILE A 72 -9.80 -6.28 -2.13
C ILE A 72 -10.49 -7.30 -1.21
N ALA A 73 -11.05 -6.85 -0.08
CA ALA A 73 -11.73 -7.72 0.87
C ALA A 73 -12.98 -8.38 0.27
N ASP A 74 -13.83 -7.60 -0.42
CA ASP A 74 -15.06 -8.11 -1.03
C ASP A 74 -14.78 -9.13 -2.14
N LYS A 75 -13.74 -8.91 -2.91
CA LYS A 75 -13.45 -9.73 -4.10
C LYS A 75 -12.55 -10.91 -3.85
N PHE A 76 -11.67 -10.82 -2.85
CA PHE A 76 -10.61 -11.81 -2.61
C PHE A 76 -10.57 -12.31 -1.15
N GLY A 77 -11.43 -11.79 -0.28
CA GLY A 77 -11.47 -12.12 1.15
C GLY A 77 -10.65 -11.18 2.03
N THR A 78 -11.08 -11.01 3.28
CA THR A 78 -10.42 -10.12 4.26
C THR A 78 -9.01 -10.59 4.63
N GLU A 79 -8.69 -11.86 4.48
CA GLU A 79 -7.36 -12.45 4.66
C GLU A 79 -6.34 -12.06 3.58
N SER A 80 -6.82 -11.44 2.49
CA SER A 80 -5.99 -11.07 1.34
C SER A 80 -5.46 -9.64 1.42
N VAL A 81 -6.01 -8.81 2.29
CA VAL A 81 -5.67 -7.38 2.37
C VAL A 81 -4.91 -7.05 3.65
N THR A 82 -3.95 -6.15 3.52
CA THR A 82 -3.14 -5.63 4.63
C THR A 82 -2.92 -4.12 4.45
N ILE A 83 -2.33 -3.49 5.44
CA ILE A 83 -1.93 -2.09 5.37
C ILE A 83 -0.43 -2.00 5.08
N GLY A 84 -0.08 -1.31 4.00
CA GLY A 84 1.31 -1.10 3.60
C GLY A 84 1.55 0.37 3.24
N THR A 85 1.59 1.24 4.24
CA THR A 85 1.43 2.69 4.08
C THR A 85 2.40 3.36 3.11
N ASP A 86 3.64 2.89 3.01
CA ASP A 86 4.73 3.58 2.28
C ASP A 86 4.92 5.04 2.73
N ARG A 87 4.55 5.34 3.97
CA ARG A 87 4.69 6.67 4.60
C ARG A 87 5.87 6.67 5.56
N ALA A 88 6.85 7.52 5.26
CA ALA A 88 7.95 7.77 6.17
C ALA A 88 7.54 8.76 7.27
N TYR A 89 7.98 8.49 8.49
CA TYR A 89 8.00 9.51 9.51
C TYR A 89 9.09 10.54 9.19
N VAL A 90 8.70 11.81 9.16
CA VAL A 90 9.64 12.91 8.97
C VAL A 90 9.85 13.57 10.34
N PRO A 91 11.00 13.35 10.99
CA PRO A 91 11.25 13.96 12.30
C PRO A 91 11.39 15.48 12.21
N PRO A 92 11.11 16.22 13.28
CA PRO A 92 11.22 17.70 13.27
C PRO A 92 12.60 18.24 12.84
N ARG A 93 13.65 17.45 13.03
CA ARG A 93 15.04 17.78 12.64
C ARG A 93 15.43 17.30 11.24
N ASP A 94 14.49 16.78 10.45
CA ASP A 94 14.80 16.21 9.13
C ASP A 94 15.58 17.19 8.23
N ALA A 95 15.19 18.46 8.22
CA ALA A 95 15.87 19.48 7.41
C ALA A 95 17.34 19.69 7.83
N GLU A 96 17.65 19.61 9.12
CA GLU A 96 19.00 19.69 9.64
C GLU A 96 19.81 18.44 9.28
N GLU A 97 19.25 17.27 9.48
CA GLU A 97 19.91 16.00 9.16
C GLU A 97 20.16 15.85 7.66
N ARG A 98 19.21 16.27 6.82
CA ARG A 98 19.39 16.27 5.34
C ARG A 98 20.54 17.15 4.88
N ARG A 99 20.84 18.26 5.57
CA ARG A 99 21.99 19.12 5.26
C ARG A 99 23.34 18.42 5.47
N LYS A 100 23.39 17.45 6.38
CA LYS A 100 24.59 16.66 6.69
C LYS A 100 24.85 15.57 5.64
N ILE A 101 23.85 15.20 4.84
CA ILE A 101 23.99 14.20 3.79
C ILE A 101 24.71 14.82 2.60
N PRO A 102 25.83 14.23 2.14
CA PRO A 102 26.53 14.70 0.96
C PRO A 102 25.58 14.80 -0.24
N ARG A 103 25.66 15.89 -0.99
CA ARG A 103 24.88 16.02 -2.22
C ARG A 103 25.25 14.87 -3.16
N ARG A 104 24.24 14.10 -3.56
CA ARG A 104 24.43 13.04 -4.57
C ARG A 104 24.83 13.71 -5.87
N GLY A 105 25.85 13.14 -6.54
CA GLY A 105 26.26 13.61 -7.86
C GLY A 105 25.09 13.56 -8.86
N ALA A 106 25.16 14.41 -9.88
CA ALA A 106 24.11 14.58 -10.91
C ALA A 106 23.81 13.31 -11.74
N SER A 107 24.59 12.23 -11.57
CA SER A 107 24.48 11.00 -12.34
C SER A 107 23.37 10.03 -11.91
N ARG A 108 22.66 10.28 -10.80
CA ARG A 108 21.53 9.42 -10.39
C ARG A 108 20.21 10.05 -10.81
N ILE A 109 19.49 9.31 -11.66
CA ILE A 109 18.10 9.62 -11.99
C ILE A 109 17.32 9.67 -10.68
N ARG A 110 16.60 10.77 -10.45
CA ARG A 110 15.69 10.87 -9.31
C ARG A 110 14.49 9.95 -9.52
N PHE A 111 13.84 9.55 -8.44
CA PHE A 111 12.64 8.70 -8.47
C PHE A 111 11.60 9.22 -9.47
N GLU A 112 11.37 10.53 -9.50
CA GLU A 112 10.42 11.18 -10.41
C GLU A 112 10.80 11.02 -11.89
N GLY A 113 12.06 10.74 -12.19
CA GLY A 113 12.54 10.49 -13.55
C GLY A 113 12.20 9.10 -14.10
N PHE A 114 11.71 8.18 -13.24
CA PHE A 114 11.23 6.87 -13.69
C PHE A 114 9.78 6.88 -14.19
N TRP A 115 9.05 7.98 -13.96
CA TRP A 115 7.66 8.13 -14.33
C TRP A 115 7.53 9.00 -15.58
N GLN A 116 6.53 8.70 -16.40
CA GLN A 116 6.22 9.51 -17.57
C GLN A 116 5.87 10.96 -17.17
N PRO A 117 6.08 11.96 -18.05
CA PRO A 117 5.74 13.36 -17.75
C PRO A 117 4.28 13.57 -17.34
N ASP A 118 3.38 12.79 -17.92
CA ASP A 118 1.93 12.78 -17.70
C ASP A 118 1.46 11.79 -16.64
N ASP A 119 2.39 11.18 -15.89
CA ASP A 119 2.04 10.24 -14.83
C ASP A 119 1.14 10.92 -13.79
N PRO A 120 0.01 10.29 -13.40
CA PRO A 120 -0.91 10.82 -12.40
C PRO A 120 -0.24 11.21 -11.08
N LEU A 121 0.87 10.59 -10.70
CA LEU A 121 1.66 10.96 -9.51
C LEU A 121 2.14 12.41 -9.54
N LYS A 122 2.34 12.97 -10.74
CA LYS A 122 2.85 14.35 -10.91
C LYS A 122 1.77 15.42 -10.87
N ASP A 123 0.49 15.06 -10.89
CA ASP A 123 -0.62 16.01 -10.79
C ASP A 123 -0.55 16.78 -9.46
N PRO A 124 -0.49 18.12 -9.50
CA PRO A 124 -0.41 18.95 -8.29
C PRO A 124 -1.56 18.73 -7.30
N LYS A 125 -2.73 18.25 -7.74
CA LYS A 125 -3.87 17.96 -6.86
C LYS A 125 -3.52 16.97 -5.75
N TRP A 126 -2.60 16.03 -5.99
CA TRP A 126 -2.16 15.04 -5.01
C TRP A 126 -1.28 15.62 -3.88
N ARG A 127 -0.98 16.94 -3.95
CA ARG A 127 -0.23 17.68 -2.93
C ARG A 127 -1.13 18.47 -1.98
N ASP A 128 -2.44 18.33 -2.11
CA ASP A 128 -3.39 18.93 -1.18
C ASP A 128 -3.07 18.51 0.26
N GLU A 129 -2.97 19.51 1.14
CA GLU A 129 -2.50 19.29 2.51
C GLU A 129 -3.48 18.44 3.33
N ARG A 130 -4.78 18.66 3.19
CA ARG A 130 -5.81 17.88 3.93
C ARG A 130 -5.79 16.43 3.50
N MET A 131 -5.67 16.19 2.20
CA MET A 131 -5.54 14.85 1.64
C MET A 131 -4.30 14.15 2.21
N GLN A 132 -3.15 14.82 2.21
CA GLN A 132 -1.90 14.28 2.73
C GLN A 132 -1.95 14.03 4.25
N GLN A 133 -2.59 14.95 5.00
CA GLN A 133 -2.76 14.81 6.45
C GLN A 133 -3.69 13.65 6.81
N SER A 134 -4.75 13.42 6.04
CA SER A 134 -5.67 12.30 6.31
C SER A 134 -4.98 10.93 6.28
N LEU A 135 -3.93 10.81 5.46
CA LEU A 135 -3.11 9.61 5.30
C LEU A 135 -1.85 9.63 6.18
N ALA A 136 -1.72 10.55 7.13
CA ALA A 136 -0.56 10.62 8.01
C ALA A 136 -0.50 9.39 8.93
N TRP A 137 0.73 8.96 9.26
CA TRP A 137 0.95 7.82 10.15
C TRP A 137 0.30 7.99 11.53
N THR A 138 0.10 9.23 12.00
CA THR A 138 -0.60 9.55 13.25
C THR A 138 -2.09 9.23 13.20
N ASN A 139 -2.66 9.06 12.02
CA ASN A 139 -4.07 8.75 11.79
C ASN A 139 -4.37 7.25 11.70
N TRP A 140 -3.42 6.39 12.05
CA TRP A 140 -3.62 4.95 12.08
C TRP A 140 -4.92 4.51 12.79
N PRO A 141 -5.29 5.09 13.98
CA PRO A 141 -6.55 4.74 14.62
C PRO A 141 -7.79 5.06 13.78
N LEU A 142 -7.72 6.04 12.87
CA LEU A 142 -8.84 6.38 11.98
C LEU A 142 -9.10 5.30 10.92
N LEU A 143 -8.09 4.49 10.58
CA LEU A 143 -8.29 3.33 9.70
C LEU A 143 -9.21 2.32 10.39
N THR A 144 -8.98 2.04 11.67
CA THR A 144 -9.87 1.18 12.48
C THR A 144 -11.29 1.75 12.52
N VAL A 145 -11.42 3.04 12.85
CA VAL A 145 -12.75 3.71 12.88
C VAL A 145 -13.44 3.60 11.52
N GLY A 146 -12.72 3.84 10.43
CA GLY A 146 -13.27 3.75 9.08
C GLY A 146 -13.76 2.34 8.74
N MET A 147 -13.02 1.29 9.11
CA MET A 147 -13.45 -0.09 8.90
C MET A 147 -14.68 -0.44 9.74
N VAL A 148 -14.73 0.00 11.01
CA VAL A 148 -15.94 -0.17 11.85
C VAL A 148 -17.16 0.49 11.21
N GLN A 149 -17.02 1.73 10.72
CA GLN A 149 -18.12 2.45 10.05
C GLN A 149 -18.58 1.78 8.75
N ARG A 150 -17.70 1.00 8.10
CA ARG A 150 -18.00 0.20 6.90
C ARG A 150 -18.53 -1.20 7.22
N GLY A 151 -18.69 -1.54 8.51
CA GLY A 151 -19.32 -2.78 8.96
C GLY A 151 -18.41 -3.99 9.02
N TYR A 152 -17.08 -3.79 9.01
CA TYR A 152 -16.15 -4.89 9.26
C TYR A 152 -16.30 -5.44 10.67
N SER A 153 -16.19 -6.76 10.81
CA SER A 153 -16.14 -7.41 12.12
C SER A 153 -14.78 -7.13 12.81
N ASP A 154 -14.75 -7.24 14.13
CA ASP A 154 -13.52 -7.10 14.90
C ASP A 154 -12.44 -8.07 14.43
N ASP A 155 -12.82 -9.31 14.10
CA ASP A 155 -11.91 -10.33 13.58
C ASP A 155 -11.31 -9.92 12.23
N ASP A 156 -12.10 -9.38 11.31
CA ASP A 156 -11.60 -8.92 10.01
C ASP A 156 -10.72 -7.68 10.14
N ILE A 157 -11.06 -6.76 11.04
CA ILE A 157 -10.23 -5.61 11.35
C ILE A 157 -8.86 -6.07 11.89
N GLN A 158 -8.82 -7.02 12.82
CA GLN A 158 -7.58 -7.56 13.35
C GLN A 158 -6.73 -8.25 12.27
N LYS A 159 -7.36 -9.01 11.36
CA LYS A 159 -6.67 -9.59 10.20
C LYS A 159 -6.01 -8.50 9.34
N ILE A 160 -6.77 -7.48 8.95
CA ILE A 160 -6.32 -6.41 8.05
C ILE A 160 -5.22 -5.57 8.70
N LEU A 161 -5.36 -5.22 9.99
CA LEU A 161 -4.39 -4.38 10.71
C LEU A 161 -3.02 -5.04 10.92
N GLY A 162 -2.96 -6.39 10.97
CA GLY A 162 -1.69 -7.06 11.20
C GLY A 162 -1.74 -8.59 11.16
N GLY A 163 -2.89 -9.20 11.46
CA GLY A 163 -3.03 -10.66 11.51
C GLY A 163 -2.62 -11.35 10.22
N ASN A 164 -2.99 -10.79 9.07
CA ASN A 164 -2.66 -11.35 7.76
C ASN A 164 -1.16 -11.36 7.47
N ILE A 165 -0.45 -10.26 7.79
CA ILE A 165 0.99 -10.22 7.56
C ILE A 165 1.74 -11.11 8.55
N LEU A 166 1.25 -11.24 9.78
CA LEU A 166 1.80 -12.19 10.77
C LEU A 166 1.60 -13.63 10.32
N ARG A 167 0.44 -13.98 9.75
CA ARG A 167 0.19 -15.30 9.15
C ARG A 167 1.23 -15.61 8.07
N VAL A 168 1.43 -14.69 7.13
CA VAL A 168 2.42 -14.85 6.06
C VAL A 168 3.84 -14.97 6.63
N ALA A 169 4.17 -14.12 7.62
CA ALA A 169 5.49 -14.15 8.23
C ALA A 169 5.78 -15.50 8.91
N ARG A 170 4.82 -16.07 9.64
CA ARG A 170 4.95 -17.39 10.29
C ARG A 170 5.12 -18.52 9.29
N GLU A 171 4.46 -18.44 8.14
CA GLU A 171 4.60 -19.45 7.08
C GLU A 171 5.99 -19.40 6.41
N VAL A 172 6.54 -18.21 6.28
CA VAL A 172 7.87 -18.00 5.65
C VAL A 172 9.00 -18.23 6.66
N PHE A 173 8.80 -17.81 7.90
CA PHE A 173 9.76 -17.88 9.00
C PHE A 173 9.15 -18.64 10.18
N PRO A 174 9.19 -19.97 10.19
CA PRO A 174 8.48 -20.80 11.20
C PRO A 174 8.94 -20.56 12.64
N ASP A 175 10.12 -19.97 12.85
CA ASP A 175 10.68 -19.68 14.18
C ASP A 175 10.23 -18.32 14.75
N ILE A 176 9.36 -17.58 14.05
CA ILE A 176 8.78 -16.34 14.61
C ILE A 176 7.71 -16.70 15.67
N PRO A 177 7.84 -16.15 16.88
CA PRO A 177 6.90 -16.42 17.98
C PRO A 177 5.47 -15.92 17.71
#